data_36d48cac4e73d6f9fbed9492713aeef8
#
_entry.id   36d48cac4e73d6f9fbed9492713aeef8
#
_cell.length_a   1.000
_cell.length_b   1.000
_cell.length_c   1.000
_cell.angle_alpha   90.00
_cell.angle_beta   90.00
_cell.angle_gamma   90.00
#
_symmetry.space_group_name_H-M   'P 1'
#
loop_
_entity.id
_entity.type
_entity.pdbx_description
1 polymer ?
#
loop_
_entity_poly.entity_id
_entity_poly.type
_entity_poly.pdbx_seq_one_letter_code
_entity_poly.pdbx_strand_id
1 'polypeptide(L)'
;STESGVPDFRSENGLWNAKTRFNCTPEEIVSHSFFMNRTDDFYEYYMQNLIFPDVKPNATHYALAKLEQMGKLKAIVTQNIDGLHQAAGSKEVYEIHGTISRAHCMECGKEYDLDYTLDKSHWKEGAYTPLCSCGGVLKPDVVLYEEALNDELIMKSVKAISEADTLIIGGTSLVVYPAASFVNS
;
A
#
# COMPACT_ATOMS: atom_id res chain seq x y z
N SER A 1 -3.15 11.31 -0.41
CA SER A 1 -1.67 11.33 -0.56
C SER A 1 -1.18 12.15 -1.76
N THR A 2 -2.03 12.45 -2.74
CA THR A 2 -1.65 13.21 -3.95
C THR A 2 -1.06 14.60 -3.61
N GLU A 3 -1.63 15.31 -2.63
CA GLU A 3 -1.07 16.59 -2.13
C GLU A 3 0.29 16.42 -1.43
N SER A 4 0.65 15.21 -1.03
CA SER A 4 1.97 14.87 -0.47
C SER A 4 3.00 14.55 -1.55
N GLY A 5 2.60 14.49 -2.84
CA GLY A 5 3.47 14.13 -3.96
C GLY A 5 3.42 12.66 -4.37
N VAL A 6 2.58 11.85 -3.75
CA VAL A 6 2.32 10.48 -4.22
C VAL A 6 1.42 10.54 -5.45
N PRO A 7 1.84 10.03 -6.62
CA PRO A 7 1.01 10.03 -7.82
C PRO A 7 -0.32 9.31 -7.60
N ASP A 8 -1.38 9.84 -8.19
CA ASP A 8 -2.65 9.13 -8.27
C ASP A 8 -2.52 7.95 -9.25
N PHE A 9 -2.99 6.77 -8.82
CA PHE A 9 -2.87 5.53 -9.58
C PHE A 9 -3.62 5.58 -10.93
N ARG A 10 -4.67 6.41 -11.06
CA ARG A 10 -5.59 6.42 -12.20
C ARG A 10 -5.69 7.74 -12.97
N SER A 11 -5.01 8.81 -12.56
CA SER A 11 -5.03 10.07 -13.29
C SER A 11 -4.25 9.99 -14.61
N GLU A 12 -4.52 10.90 -15.56
CA GLU A 12 -3.79 10.97 -16.83
C GLU A 12 -2.28 11.17 -16.64
N ASN A 13 -1.87 11.78 -15.54
CA ASN A 13 -0.46 11.98 -15.14
C ASN A 13 0.01 10.94 -14.09
N GLY A 14 -0.81 9.94 -13.79
CA GLY A 14 -0.51 8.91 -12.82
C GLY A 14 0.31 7.76 -13.39
N LEU A 15 0.38 6.67 -12.65
CA LEU A 15 1.18 5.48 -12.95
C LEU A 15 0.78 4.77 -14.27
N TRP A 16 -0.34 5.17 -14.88
CA TRP A 16 -0.89 4.58 -16.11
C TRP A 16 0.02 4.68 -17.34
N ASN A 17 0.97 5.62 -17.35
CA ASN A 17 1.91 5.81 -18.46
C ASN A 17 3.05 4.77 -18.52
N ALA A 18 3.10 3.82 -17.59
CA ALA A 18 4.10 2.74 -17.56
C ALA A 18 3.89 1.66 -18.66
N LYS A 19 2.87 1.80 -19.51
CA LYS A 19 2.55 0.87 -20.61
C LYS A 19 3.69 0.57 -21.58
N THR A 20 4.67 1.46 -21.70
CA THR A 20 5.63 1.40 -22.80
C THR A 20 6.79 0.44 -22.58
N ARG A 21 7.19 0.14 -21.33
CA ARG A 21 8.39 -0.68 -21.08
C ARG A 21 8.11 -2.17 -20.88
N PHE A 22 7.04 -2.49 -20.15
CA PHE A 22 6.73 -3.88 -19.79
C PHE A 22 5.69 -4.52 -20.68
N ASN A 23 5.07 -3.75 -21.60
CA ASN A 23 3.95 -4.15 -22.46
C ASN A 23 2.75 -4.72 -21.69
N CYS A 24 2.54 -4.22 -20.47
CA CYS A 24 1.50 -4.61 -19.52
C CYS A 24 0.83 -3.37 -18.93
N THR A 25 -0.39 -3.53 -18.43
CA THR A 25 -1.04 -2.47 -17.67
C THR A 25 -0.46 -2.38 -16.25
N PRO A 26 -0.57 -1.25 -15.55
CA PRO A 26 -0.15 -1.15 -14.14
C PRO A 26 -0.79 -2.22 -13.24
N GLU A 27 -2.08 -2.54 -13.45
CA GLU A 27 -2.76 -3.59 -12.69
C GLU A 27 -2.17 -4.97 -12.95
N GLU A 28 -1.81 -5.27 -14.20
CA GLU A 28 -1.14 -6.53 -14.53
C GLU A 28 0.23 -6.61 -13.85
N ILE A 29 1.01 -5.51 -13.84
CA ILE A 29 2.34 -5.48 -13.22
C ILE A 29 2.25 -5.69 -11.70
N VAL A 30 1.24 -5.11 -11.05
CA VAL A 30 1.05 -5.26 -9.59
C VAL A 30 0.09 -6.41 -9.25
N SER A 31 0.11 -7.48 -10.03
CA SER A 31 -0.60 -8.72 -9.76
C SER A 31 0.30 -9.79 -9.14
N HIS A 32 -0.31 -10.73 -8.40
CA HIS A 32 0.41 -11.86 -7.82
C HIS A 32 1.10 -12.72 -8.91
N SER A 33 0.39 -13.02 -9.99
CA SER A 33 0.94 -13.82 -11.08
C SER A 33 2.12 -13.14 -11.77
N PHE A 34 2.09 -11.81 -11.95
CA PHE A 34 3.24 -11.08 -12.51
C PHE A 34 4.43 -11.09 -11.54
N PHE A 35 4.18 -10.84 -10.24
CA PHE A 35 5.22 -10.93 -9.21
C PHE A 35 5.91 -12.30 -9.22
N MET A 36 5.15 -13.38 -9.29
CA MET A 36 5.71 -14.76 -9.28
C MET A 36 6.49 -15.12 -10.54
N ASN A 37 6.06 -14.64 -11.72
CA ASN A 37 6.65 -15.01 -12.98
C ASN A 37 7.71 -14.03 -13.49
N ARG A 38 7.65 -12.76 -13.07
CA ARG A 38 8.52 -11.66 -13.54
C ARG A 38 8.95 -10.78 -12.38
N THR A 39 9.49 -11.39 -11.34
CA THR A 39 9.83 -10.73 -10.06
C THR A 39 10.77 -9.52 -10.23
N ASP A 40 11.78 -9.63 -11.09
CA ASP A 40 12.74 -8.53 -11.31
C ASP A 40 12.07 -7.33 -11.99
N ASP A 41 11.17 -7.57 -12.96
CA ASP A 41 10.38 -6.52 -13.62
C ASP A 41 9.37 -5.89 -12.67
N PHE A 42 8.73 -6.71 -11.82
CA PHE A 42 7.86 -6.21 -10.75
C PHE A 42 8.61 -5.24 -9.85
N TYR A 43 9.77 -5.61 -9.34
CA TYR A 43 10.54 -4.77 -8.44
C TYR A 43 11.09 -3.52 -9.12
N GLU A 44 11.47 -3.59 -10.40
CA GLU A 44 11.85 -2.40 -11.14
C GLU A 44 10.69 -1.39 -11.19
N TYR A 45 9.49 -1.86 -11.52
CA TYR A 45 8.30 -1.02 -11.52
C TYR A 45 7.94 -0.52 -10.12
N TYR A 46 7.93 -1.41 -9.13
CA TYR A 46 7.55 -1.15 -7.75
C TYR A 46 8.43 -0.06 -7.13
N MET A 47 9.74 -0.18 -7.25
CA MET A 47 10.70 0.77 -6.68
C MET A 47 10.64 2.15 -7.34
N GLN A 48 10.34 2.20 -8.64
CA GLN A 48 10.30 3.46 -9.39
C GLN A 48 8.96 4.19 -9.29
N ASN A 49 7.85 3.48 -9.06
CA ASN A 49 6.52 4.03 -9.21
C ASN A 49 5.63 3.94 -7.96
N LEU A 50 5.96 3.10 -6.99
CA LEU A 50 5.15 2.89 -5.79
C LEU A 50 5.86 3.28 -4.50
N ILE A 51 7.18 3.42 -4.51
CA ILE A 51 7.98 3.79 -3.35
C ILE A 51 8.38 5.26 -3.43
N PHE A 52 7.94 6.03 -2.46
CA PHE A 52 8.22 7.47 -2.33
C PHE A 52 8.73 7.77 -0.91
N PRO A 53 10.00 7.45 -0.58
CA PRO A 53 10.50 7.49 0.80
C PRO A 53 10.55 8.91 1.38
N ASP A 54 10.64 9.93 0.53
CA ASP A 54 10.78 11.34 0.95
C ASP A 54 9.44 12.06 1.16
N VAL A 55 8.31 11.42 0.84
CA VAL A 55 6.99 12.05 1.01
C VAL A 55 6.62 12.18 2.50
N LYS A 56 5.95 13.29 2.81
CA LYS A 56 5.52 13.61 4.17
C LYS A 56 4.00 13.73 4.24
N PRO A 57 3.41 13.49 5.43
CA PRO A 57 2.00 13.76 5.63
C PRO A 57 1.63 15.19 5.25
N ASN A 58 0.43 15.38 4.68
CA ASN A 58 -0.14 16.68 4.39
C ASN A 58 -1.12 17.12 5.48
N ALA A 59 -1.73 18.30 5.32
CA ALA A 59 -2.66 18.87 6.28
C ALA A 59 -3.84 17.96 6.62
N THR A 60 -4.34 17.17 5.65
CA THR A 60 -5.44 16.23 5.87
C THR A 60 -5.03 15.11 6.82
N HIS A 61 -3.83 14.52 6.65
CA HIS A 61 -3.32 13.49 7.55
C HIS A 61 -3.22 14.00 8.99
N TYR A 62 -2.64 15.20 9.18
CA TYR A 62 -2.53 15.81 10.51
C TYR A 62 -3.89 16.17 11.12
N ALA A 63 -4.85 16.64 10.32
CA ALA A 63 -6.20 16.94 10.79
C ALA A 63 -6.91 15.67 11.28
N LEU A 64 -6.79 14.55 10.57
CA LEU A 64 -7.35 13.25 10.98
C LEU A 64 -6.70 12.74 12.27
N ALA A 65 -5.38 12.80 12.38
CA ALA A 65 -4.67 12.44 13.62
C ALA A 65 -5.13 13.31 14.80
N LYS A 66 -5.38 14.62 14.57
CA LYS A 66 -5.90 15.51 15.60
C LYS A 66 -7.32 15.16 16.03
N LEU A 67 -8.20 14.82 15.09
CA LEU A 67 -9.56 14.35 15.39
C LEU A 67 -9.55 13.05 16.20
N GLU A 68 -8.64 12.13 15.92
CA GLU A 68 -8.45 10.92 16.71
C GLU A 68 -8.01 11.24 18.14
N GLN A 69 -7.00 12.10 18.32
CA GLN A 69 -6.55 12.57 19.65
C GLN A 69 -7.67 13.23 20.46
N MET A 70 -8.61 13.91 19.79
CA MET A 70 -9.78 14.51 20.41
C MET A 70 -10.90 13.50 20.72
N GLY A 71 -10.71 12.22 20.38
CA GLY A 71 -11.73 11.17 20.53
C GLY A 71 -12.92 11.30 19.56
N LYS A 72 -12.79 12.12 18.52
CA LYS A 72 -13.85 12.35 17.51
C LYS A 72 -13.76 11.41 16.32
N LEU A 73 -12.56 10.94 15.98
CA LEU A 73 -12.32 9.94 14.95
C LEU A 73 -11.99 8.60 15.63
N LYS A 74 -12.70 7.54 15.24
CA LYS A 74 -12.54 6.21 15.84
C LYS A 74 -11.55 5.34 15.08
N ALA A 75 -11.56 5.41 13.75
CA ALA A 75 -10.65 4.68 12.88
C ALA A 75 -10.51 5.36 11.53
N ILE A 76 -9.44 5.03 10.84
CA ILE A 76 -9.21 5.36 9.42
C ILE A 76 -9.13 4.03 8.66
N VAL A 77 -10.01 3.84 7.67
CA VAL A 77 -9.93 2.74 6.72
C VAL A 77 -9.33 3.29 5.44
N THR A 78 -8.16 2.81 5.05
CA THR A 78 -7.45 3.34 3.88
C THR A 78 -7.09 2.26 2.87
N GLN A 79 -7.20 2.62 1.60
CA GLN A 79 -6.69 1.82 0.48
C GLN A 79 -5.22 2.16 0.16
N ASN A 80 -4.69 3.24 0.74
CA ASN A 80 -3.30 3.65 0.53
C ASN A 80 -2.34 2.74 1.31
N ILE A 81 -1.16 2.54 0.73
CA ILE A 81 -0.09 1.69 1.26
C ILE A 81 1.10 2.50 1.80
N ASP A 82 1.01 3.83 1.78
CA ASP A 82 2.13 4.76 1.96
C ASP A 82 2.50 5.04 3.43
N GLY A 83 1.69 4.60 4.40
CA GLY A 83 1.95 4.82 5.83
C GLY A 83 1.82 6.27 6.32
N LEU A 84 1.31 7.20 5.50
CA LEU A 84 1.28 8.62 5.84
C LEU A 84 0.33 8.96 6.98
N HIS A 85 -0.73 8.17 7.21
CA HIS A 85 -1.61 8.34 8.36
C HIS A 85 -0.87 8.07 9.67
N GLN A 86 -0.12 6.97 9.73
CA GLN A 86 0.70 6.60 10.89
C GLN A 86 1.83 7.62 11.11
N ALA A 87 2.49 8.06 10.03
CA ALA A 87 3.51 9.10 10.07
C ALA A 87 2.97 10.45 10.59
N ALA A 88 1.68 10.75 10.39
CA ALA A 88 1.02 11.93 10.95
C ALA A 88 0.61 11.77 12.42
N GLY A 89 0.70 10.55 12.99
CA GLY A 89 0.38 10.25 14.37
C GLY A 89 -0.97 9.56 14.60
N SER A 90 -1.70 9.15 13.56
CA SER A 90 -2.88 8.30 13.69
C SER A 90 -2.49 6.89 14.13
N LYS A 91 -3.29 6.28 15.01
CA LYS A 91 -3.04 4.97 15.62
C LYS A 91 -3.98 3.89 15.10
N GLU A 92 -5.27 4.21 15.01
CA GLU A 92 -6.30 3.27 14.52
C GLU A 92 -6.45 3.39 13.00
N VAL A 93 -5.47 2.82 12.27
CA VAL A 93 -5.41 2.84 10.81
C VAL A 93 -5.49 1.43 10.26
N TYR A 94 -6.51 1.17 9.45
CA TYR A 94 -6.74 -0.11 8.79
C TYR A 94 -6.34 -0.01 7.32
N GLU A 95 -5.12 -0.46 7.02
CA GLU A 95 -4.52 -0.46 5.68
C GLU A 95 -5.00 -1.71 4.92
N ILE A 96 -6.19 -1.65 4.33
CA ILE A 96 -6.84 -2.83 3.72
C ILE A 96 -6.12 -3.40 2.50
N HIS A 97 -5.26 -2.61 1.86
CA HIS A 97 -4.40 -3.07 0.76
C HIS A 97 -2.94 -3.32 1.22
N GLY A 98 -2.70 -3.40 2.54
CA GLY A 98 -1.38 -3.63 3.10
C GLY A 98 -0.52 -2.37 3.16
N THR A 99 0.79 -2.56 3.25
CA THR A 99 1.74 -1.47 3.50
C THR A 99 3.07 -1.69 2.80
N ILE A 100 3.72 -0.59 2.37
CA ILE A 100 5.10 -0.62 1.86
C ILE A 100 6.13 -0.72 2.99
N SER A 101 5.74 -0.47 4.24
CA SER A 101 6.68 -0.37 5.37
C SER A 101 7.30 -1.71 5.78
N ARG A 102 6.76 -2.81 5.28
CA ARG A 102 7.21 -4.17 5.61
C ARG A 102 7.24 -5.06 4.37
N ALA A 103 8.12 -6.05 4.42
CA ALA A 103 8.19 -7.16 3.48
C ALA A 103 8.54 -8.45 4.23
N HIS A 104 8.20 -9.59 3.69
CA HIS A 104 8.55 -10.88 4.25
C HIS A 104 9.23 -11.77 3.22
N CYS A 105 10.11 -12.64 3.70
CA CYS A 105 10.78 -13.61 2.85
C CYS A 105 9.82 -14.71 2.41
N MET A 106 9.76 -14.98 1.13
CA MET A 106 8.92 -16.04 0.55
C MET A 106 9.35 -17.45 0.98
N GLU A 107 10.63 -17.63 1.37
CA GLU A 107 11.17 -18.94 1.74
C GLU A 107 11.09 -19.20 3.26
N CYS A 108 11.54 -18.25 4.07
CA CYS A 108 11.68 -18.46 5.52
C CYS A 108 10.71 -17.64 6.37
N GLY A 109 9.87 -16.79 5.77
CA GLY A 109 8.89 -15.97 6.46
C GLY A 109 9.45 -14.80 7.28
N LYS A 110 10.78 -14.58 7.30
CA LYS A 110 11.38 -13.51 8.07
C LYS A 110 10.92 -12.14 7.57
N GLU A 111 10.49 -11.29 8.49
CA GLU A 111 10.07 -9.91 8.19
C GLU A 111 11.26 -8.95 8.10
N TYR A 112 11.10 -7.93 7.27
CA TYR A 112 12.04 -6.84 7.03
C TYR A 112 11.27 -5.52 6.90
N ASP A 113 11.91 -4.45 7.33
CA ASP A 113 11.40 -3.09 7.16
C ASP A 113 11.70 -2.51 5.78
N LEU A 114 11.19 -1.30 5.54
CA LEU A 114 11.41 -0.60 4.28
C LEU A 114 12.88 -0.24 4.06
N ASP A 115 13.60 0.14 5.12
CA ASP A 115 15.01 0.54 5.03
C ASP A 115 15.87 -0.62 4.51
N TYR A 116 15.64 -1.84 5.02
CA TYR A 116 16.29 -3.04 4.50
C TYR A 116 15.94 -3.29 3.03
N THR A 117 14.68 -3.14 2.68
CA THR A 117 14.18 -3.36 1.31
C THR A 117 14.78 -2.36 0.32
N LEU A 118 15.05 -1.13 0.75
CA LEU A 118 15.62 -0.06 -0.08
C LEU A 118 17.15 -0.09 -0.15
N ASP A 119 17.81 -0.79 0.76
CA ASP A 119 19.28 -0.92 0.75
C ASP A 119 19.72 -1.82 -0.42
N LYS A 120 20.37 -1.17 -1.39
CA LYS A 120 20.87 -1.81 -2.63
C LYS A 120 21.85 -2.95 -2.37
N SER A 121 22.49 -2.99 -1.18
CA SER A 121 23.41 -4.07 -0.82
C SER A 121 22.68 -5.41 -0.63
N HIS A 122 21.36 -5.37 -0.41
CA HIS A 122 20.50 -6.55 -0.27
C HIS A 122 19.84 -6.96 -1.59
N TRP A 123 20.10 -6.24 -2.68
CA TRP A 123 19.43 -6.52 -3.96
C TRP A 123 20.17 -7.62 -4.73
N LYS A 124 19.40 -8.38 -5.48
CA LYS A 124 19.93 -9.31 -6.48
C LYS A 124 20.81 -8.54 -7.47
N GLU A 125 21.94 -9.12 -7.84
CA GLU A 125 22.88 -8.50 -8.79
C GLU A 125 22.18 -8.17 -10.12
N GLY A 126 22.29 -6.91 -10.55
CA GLY A 126 21.70 -6.43 -11.80
C GLY A 126 20.17 -6.21 -11.77
N ALA A 127 19.53 -6.33 -10.61
CA ALA A 127 18.08 -6.13 -10.45
C ALA A 127 17.75 -5.25 -9.23
N TYR A 128 16.46 -4.85 -9.11
CA TYR A 128 15.93 -4.12 -7.94
C TYR A 128 15.34 -5.05 -6.88
N THR A 129 15.46 -6.36 -7.07
CA THR A 129 14.82 -7.40 -6.24
C THR A 129 15.54 -7.56 -4.92
N PRO A 130 14.94 -7.22 -3.77
CA PRO A 130 15.55 -7.40 -2.46
C PRO A 130 15.52 -8.87 -2.06
N LEU A 131 16.63 -9.32 -1.47
CA LEU A 131 16.83 -10.69 -1.00
C LEU A 131 16.91 -10.73 0.52
N CYS A 132 16.39 -11.81 1.08
CA CYS A 132 16.55 -12.19 2.47
C CYS A 132 17.99 -12.67 2.74
N SER A 133 18.43 -12.63 3.98
CA SER A 133 19.69 -13.24 4.43
C SER A 133 19.78 -14.77 4.16
N CYS A 134 18.64 -15.44 3.93
CA CYS A 134 18.62 -16.86 3.51
C CYS A 134 18.72 -17.05 1.98
N GLY A 135 18.74 -15.96 1.20
CA GLY A 135 18.74 -15.97 -0.27
C GLY A 135 17.35 -15.93 -0.92
N GLY A 136 16.28 -16.09 -0.14
CA GLY A 136 14.90 -16.01 -0.64
C GLY A 136 14.50 -14.58 -1.04
N VAL A 137 13.59 -14.47 -2.00
CA VAL A 137 13.02 -13.18 -2.43
C VAL A 137 12.13 -12.61 -1.33
N LEU A 138 12.21 -11.30 -1.11
CA LEU A 138 11.25 -10.60 -0.26
C LEU A 138 9.97 -10.28 -1.06
N LYS A 139 8.80 -10.47 -0.46
CA LYS A 139 7.52 -9.97 -0.97
C LYS A 139 7.06 -8.81 -0.09
N PRO A 140 6.74 -7.64 -0.67
CA PRO A 140 6.21 -6.53 0.13
C PRO A 140 4.84 -6.91 0.70
N ASP A 141 4.53 -6.41 1.90
CA ASP A 141 3.24 -6.64 2.58
C ASP A 141 2.10 -5.81 1.95
N VAL A 142 2.15 -5.65 0.64
CA VAL A 142 1.10 -5.03 -0.18
C VAL A 142 0.23 -6.11 -0.77
N VAL A 143 -1.09 -5.93 -0.71
CA VAL A 143 -2.04 -6.82 -1.36
C VAL A 143 -2.01 -6.55 -2.86
N LEU A 144 -1.51 -7.51 -3.61
CA LEU A 144 -1.47 -7.46 -5.07
C LEU A 144 -2.85 -7.84 -5.66
N TYR A 145 -3.10 -7.43 -6.91
CA TYR A 145 -4.25 -8.00 -7.63
C TYR A 145 -4.14 -9.52 -7.63
N GLU A 146 -5.28 -10.22 -7.60
CA GLU A 146 -5.41 -11.67 -7.46
C GLU A 146 -5.21 -12.19 -6.02
N GLU A 147 -4.78 -11.36 -5.07
CA GLU A 147 -4.66 -11.73 -3.66
C GLU A 147 -5.92 -11.34 -2.88
N ALA A 148 -6.24 -12.13 -1.86
CA ALA A 148 -7.32 -11.82 -0.92
C ALA A 148 -6.89 -10.72 0.06
N LEU A 149 -7.84 -9.87 0.45
CA LEU A 149 -7.65 -8.96 1.57
C LEU A 149 -7.59 -9.74 2.88
N ASN A 150 -6.99 -9.14 3.90
CA ASN A 150 -6.95 -9.70 5.24
C ASN A 150 -8.35 -9.66 5.90
N ASP A 151 -8.92 -10.83 6.20
CA ASP A 151 -10.27 -10.97 6.77
C ASP A 151 -10.42 -10.25 8.12
N GLU A 152 -9.38 -10.24 8.96
CA GLU A 152 -9.41 -9.53 10.25
C GLU A 152 -9.52 -8.02 10.04
N LEU A 153 -8.76 -7.46 9.08
CA LEU A 153 -8.83 -6.03 8.74
C LEU A 153 -10.17 -5.67 8.11
N ILE A 154 -10.74 -6.56 7.28
CA ILE A 154 -12.09 -6.38 6.74
C ILE A 154 -13.11 -6.31 7.87
N MET A 155 -13.09 -7.28 8.79
CA MET A 155 -14.03 -7.30 9.93
C MET A 155 -13.89 -6.07 10.82
N LYS A 156 -12.66 -5.64 11.13
CA LYS A 156 -12.41 -4.41 11.91
C LYS A 156 -12.94 -3.18 11.18
N SER A 157 -12.74 -3.10 9.87
CA SER A 157 -13.21 -1.98 9.05
C SER A 157 -14.73 -1.90 9.01
N VAL A 158 -15.40 -3.00 8.71
CA VAL A 158 -16.87 -3.09 8.68
C VAL A 158 -17.45 -2.75 10.06
N LYS A 159 -16.88 -3.29 11.13
CA LYS A 159 -17.30 -2.97 12.50
C LYS A 159 -17.18 -1.49 12.80
N ALA A 160 -16.02 -0.87 12.51
CA ALA A 160 -15.81 0.55 12.76
C ALA A 160 -16.78 1.43 11.98
N ILE A 161 -17.11 1.05 10.73
CA ILE A 161 -18.07 1.75 9.89
C ILE A 161 -19.49 1.61 10.47
N SER A 162 -19.91 0.40 10.83
CA SER A 162 -21.26 0.13 11.36
C SER A 162 -21.54 0.78 12.71
N GLU A 163 -20.50 1.01 13.51
CA GLU A 163 -20.60 1.68 14.83
C GLU A 163 -20.43 3.20 14.76
N ALA A 164 -20.22 3.77 13.57
CA ALA A 164 -19.99 5.19 13.41
C ALA A 164 -21.29 5.97 13.25
N ASP A 165 -21.47 7.06 13.99
CA ASP A 165 -22.59 8.02 13.77
C ASP A 165 -22.43 8.79 12.45
N THR A 166 -21.20 8.94 11.98
CA THR A 166 -20.85 9.67 10.76
C THR A 166 -19.69 8.98 10.04
N LEU A 167 -19.86 8.67 8.77
CA LEU A 167 -18.83 8.16 7.88
C LEU A 167 -18.42 9.26 6.90
N ILE A 168 -17.12 9.56 6.84
CA ILE A 168 -16.54 10.48 5.84
C ILE A 168 -15.82 9.64 4.80
N ILE A 169 -16.21 9.81 3.53
CA ILE A 169 -15.58 9.15 2.39
C ILE A 169 -14.84 10.21 1.58
N GLY A 170 -13.56 10.00 1.31
CA GLY A 170 -12.73 10.95 0.58
C GLY A 170 -11.64 10.29 -0.23
N GLY A 171 -11.26 10.88 -1.37
CA GLY A 171 -10.13 10.45 -2.19
C GLY A 171 -10.28 9.08 -2.86
N THR A 172 -11.50 8.56 -2.97
CA THR A 172 -11.75 7.26 -3.61
C THR A 172 -12.91 7.34 -4.59
N SER A 173 -12.81 6.60 -5.70
CA SER A 173 -13.90 6.45 -6.69
C SER A 173 -14.87 5.33 -6.32
N LEU A 174 -14.59 4.55 -5.25
CA LEU A 174 -15.36 3.38 -4.82
C LEU A 174 -15.62 2.35 -5.95
N VAL A 175 -14.62 2.12 -6.79
CA VAL A 175 -14.71 1.13 -7.90
C VAL A 175 -13.88 -0.11 -7.66
N VAL A 176 -12.99 -0.12 -6.64
CA VAL A 176 -12.15 -1.28 -6.29
C VAL A 176 -12.86 -2.13 -5.25
N TYR A 177 -13.21 -3.35 -5.62
CA TYR A 177 -13.81 -4.32 -4.72
C TYR A 177 -12.73 -5.20 -4.06
N PRO A 178 -12.95 -5.67 -2.80
CA PRO A 178 -14.18 -5.51 -2.00
C PRO A 178 -14.27 -4.18 -1.22
N ALA A 179 -13.26 -3.32 -1.23
CA ALA A 179 -13.24 -2.05 -0.48
C ALA A 179 -14.47 -1.16 -0.76
N ALA A 180 -14.91 -1.10 -2.02
CA ALA A 180 -16.09 -0.34 -2.42
C ALA A 180 -17.39 -0.80 -1.77
N SER A 181 -17.49 -2.06 -1.32
CA SER A 181 -18.71 -2.60 -0.68
C SER A 181 -18.85 -2.20 0.78
N PHE A 182 -17.77 -1.78 1.46
CA PHE A 182 -17.81 -1.47 2.89
C PHE A 182 -18.73 -0.29 3.24
N VAL A 183 -18.98 0.60 2.29
CA VAL A 183 -19.88 1.75 2.50
C VAL A 183 -21.37 1.41 2.44
N ASN A 184 -21.69 0.17 2.08
CA ASN A 184 -23.07 -0.34 2.01
C ASN A 184 -23.42 -1.26 3.19
N SER A 185 -22.55 -1.34 4.20
CA SER A 185 -22.66 -2.23 5.36
C SER A 185 -23.38 -1.58 6.52
#